data_fe5a0423d42b3d58d7bdfc33a899518e
#
_entry.id   fe5a0423d42b3d58d7bdfc33a899518e
#
_cell.length_a   1.000
_cell.length_b   1.000
_cell.length_c   1.000
_cell.angle_alpha   90.00
_cell.angle_beta   90.00
_cell.angle_gamma   90.00
#
_symmetry.space_group_name_H-M   'P 1'
#
loop_
_entity.id
_entity.type
_entity.pdbx_description
1 polymer ?
#
loop_
_entity_poly.entity_id
_entity_poly.type
_entity_poly.pdbx_seq_one_letter_code
_entity_poly.pdbx_strand_id
1 'polypeptide(L)'
;TQCSVRGGKPHIKKSHCDIHATLKQRLKAVELLSGEHKITTLCRVLNVNRSTYYKYINRKESKREQENKYIRSCILELYAKTNKRLGADKMKTCLKRDYRINISAGRVYRLMKAMNLPKMSTVKPFVHKSKTASDEECKNILSQKFNPSKPNKVWVCDFTYIRAAGRFYYLCAIIDLFSRKVIAYKLSNKIDTQLAVDTVNMAVANRGKSTGVIFHTDRGCQFTSSVFRRYLDNLNMIQSFSAKGHPYDNAVMECFFKYLKKEEVNRKSYSSFDELNVALFQYINGFYNSLRPHSHNNGLS
;
A
#
# COMPACT_ATOMS: atom_id res chain seq x y z
N THR A 1 25.69 40.60 -6.85
CA THR A 1 25.49 42.05 -6.60
C THR A 1 26.81 42.64 -6.15
N GLN A 2 27.30 43.61 -6.86
CA GLN A 2 28.66 44.17 -6.87
C GLN A 2 29.14 44.63 -5.50
N CYS A 3 30.30 44.13 -5.07
CA CYS A 3 31.13 44.79 -4.05
C CYS A 3 32.02 45.82 -4.74
N SER A 4 31.78 47.12 -4.52
CA SER A 4 32.69 48.17 -4.95
C SER A 4 33.88 48.29 -3.96
N VAL A 5 35.09 48.09 -4.46
CA VAL A 5 36.34 48.30 -3.74
C VAL A 5 36.77 49.75 -3.98
N ARG A 6 36.74 50.63 -2.95
CA ARG A 6 37.61 51.80 -2.81
C ARG A 6 38.41 51.61 -1.53
N GLY A 7 39.71 51.86 -1.61
CA GLY A 7 40.76 51.61 -0.63
C GLY A 7 40.38 51.99 0.80
N GLY A 8 40.07 51.03 1.60
CA GLY A 8 39.68 51.15 2.98
C GLY A 8 39.14 49.80 3.42
N LYS A 9 39.38 49.37 4.62
CA LYS A 9 39.00 48.09 5.22
C LYS A 9 37.67 47.57 4.66
N PRO A 10 37.54 46.29 4.24
CA PRO A 10 36.36 45.75 3.61
C PRO A 10 35.15 45.86 4.52
N HIS A 11 34.25 46.78 4.20
CA HIS A 11 32.93 46.89 4.86
C HIS A 11 32.02 45.82 4.28
N ILE A 12 31.94 44.68 4.95
CA ILE A 12 30.86 43.73 4.72
C ILE A 12 29.57 44.41 5.22
N LYS A 13 28.76 44.94 4.29
CA LYS A 13 27.47 45.56 4.65
C LYS A 13 26.58 44.53 5.33
N LYS A 14 26.17 44.83 6.56
CA LYS A 14 25.23 44.10 7.42
C LYS A 14 23.83 43.88 6.78
N SER A 15 23.57 44.48 5.61
CA SER A 15 22.27 44.55 4.96
C SER A 15 21.79 43.30 4.26
N HIS A 16 22.56 42.18 4.21
CA HIS A 16 22.14 40.93 3.61
C HIS A 16 22.24 39.72 4.55
N CYS A 17 22.50 39.95 5.83
CA CYS A 17 22.35 38.91 6.84
C CYS A 17 20.96 39.06 7.43
N ASP A 18 19.98 38.32 6.94
CA ASP A 18 18.71 38.18 7.61
C ASP A 18 18.93 37.92 9.10
N ILE A 19 18.39 38.80 9.94
CA ILE A 19 18.48 38.73 11.42
C ILE A 19 17.91 37.39 11.92
N HIS A 20 17.14 36.66 11.06
CA HIS A 20 16.52 35.36 11.32
C HIS A 20 17.27 34.17 10.70
N ALA A 21 18.48 34.36 10.12
CA ALA A 21 19.21 33.23 9.52
C ALA A 21 19.59 32.19 10.58
N THR A 22 19.22 30.93 10.32
CA THR A 22 19.58 29.81 11.18
C THR A 22 21.10 29.61 11.25
N LEU A 23 21.61 29.01 12.33
CA LEU A 23 23.03 28.71 12.46
C LEU A 23 23.60 27.98 11.23
N LYS A 24 22.83 27.03 10.65
CA LYS A 24 23.21 26.29 9.44
C LYS A 24 23.38 27.19 8.22
N GLN A 25 22.49 28.15 8.02
CA GLN A 25 22.57 29.14 6.94
C GLN A 25 23.79 30.04 7.11
N ARG A 26 24.04 30.49 8.34
CA ARG A 26 25.23 31.31 8.67
C ARG A 26 26.55 30.55 8.43
N LEU A 27 26.62 29.25 8.85
CA LEU A 27 27.77 28.39 8.58
C LEU A 27 28.04 28.23 7.09
N LYS A 28 26.99 27.99 6.30
CA LYS A 28 27.08 27.88 4.83
C LYS A 28 27.52 29.21 4.18
N ALA A 29 27.09 30.34 4.71
CA ALA A 29 27.56 31.65 4.24
C ALA A 29 29.06 31.87 4.54
N VAL A 30 29.56 31.46 5.73
CA VAL A 30 30.99 31.48 6.02
C VAL A 30 31.77 30.62 5.03
N GLU A 31 31.28 29.42 4.74
CA GLU A 31 31.90 28.49 3.78
C GLU A 31 31.98 29.09 2.38
N LEU A 32 30.89 29.65 1.86
CA LEU A 32 30.83 30.27 0.53
C LEU A 32 31.75 31.50 0.38
N LEU A 33 31.89 32.30 1.44
CA LEU A 33 32.70 33.52 1.41
C LEU A 33 34.16 33.31 1.89
N SER A 34 34.52 32.11 2.31
CA SER A 34 35.86 31.81 2.85
C SER A 34 36.97 31.92 1.82
N GLY A 35 36.66 31.87 0.49
CA GLY A 35 37.62 32.11 -0.59
C GLY A 35 38.00 33.58 -0.77
N GLU A 36 37.12 34.50 -0.37
CA GLU A 36 37.29 35.95 -0.60
C GLU A 36 37.67 36.69 0.67
N HIS A 37 37.33 36.20 1.84
CA HIS A 37 37.48 36.86 3.11
C HIS A 37 38.07 35.98 4.23
N LYS A 38 38.83 36.58 5.16
CA LYS A 38 39.38 35.84 6.31
C LYS A 38 38.23 35.24 7.16
N ILE A 39 38.31 33.94 7.43
CA ILE A 39 37.37 33.14 8.23
C ILE A 39 37.08 33.82 9.59
N THR A 40 38.13 34.41 10.21
CA THR A 40 37.98 35.13 11.49
C THR A 40 37.02 36.31 11.40
N THR A 41 37.09 37.09 10.30
CA THR A 41 36.22 38.23 10.03
C THR A 41 34.79 37.76 9.73
N LEU A 42 34.62 36.76 8.89
CA LEU A 42 33.31 36.16 8.54
C LEU A 42 32.60 35.61 9.78
N CYS A 43 33.30 34.87 10.62
CA CYS A 43 32.72 34.29 11.83
C CYS A 43 32.27 35.41 12.82
N ARG A 44 33.01 36.49 12.94
CA ARG A 44 32.64 37.64 13.77
C ARG A 44 31.42 38.37 13.21
N VAL A 45 31.39 38.65 11.90
CA VAL A 45 30.29 39.38 11.25
C VAL A 45 28.99 38.56 11.25
N LEU A 46 29.08 37.24 10.97
CA LEU A 46 27.93 36.34 10.92
C LEU A 46 27.54 35.76 12.28
N ASN A 47 28.21 36.23 13.37
CA ASN A 47 28.00 35.74 14.74
C ASN A 47 28.01 34.19 14.83
N VAL A 48 29.09 33.61 14.32
CA VAL A 48 29.36 32.16 14.35
C VAL A 48 30.64 31.89 15.11
N ASN A 49 30.62 30.95 16.06
CA ASN A 49 31.82 30.55 16.75
C ASN A 49 32.76 29.82 15.79
N ARG A 50 34.06 30.17 15.76
CA ARG A 50 35.06 29.56 14.90
C ARG A 50 35.16 28.05 15.09
N SER A 51 35.13 27.58 16.34
CA SER A 51 35.16 26.13 16.63
C SER A 51 33.94 25.40 16.04
N THR A 52 32.77 26.05 16.04
CA THR A 52 31.54 25.51 15.42
C THR A 52 31.67 25.44 13.89
N TYR A 53 32.30 26.45 13.27
CA TYR A 53 32.58 26.43 11.83
C TYR A 53 33.54 25.29 11.45
N TYR A 54 34.65 25.14 12.15
CA TYR A 54 35.60 24.06 11.87
C TYR A 54 35.01 22.67 12.15
N LYS A 55 34.17 22.51 13.18
CA LYS A 55 33.39 21.28 13.38
C LYS A 55 32.41 21.00 12.24
N TYR A 56 31.83 22.06 11.66
CA TYR A 56 30.92 21.92 10.50
C TYR A 56 31.68 21.47 9.25
N ILE A 57 32.79 22.10 8.90
CA ILE A 57 33.63 21.75 7.72
C ILE A 57 34.23 20.36 7.85
N ASN A 58 34.77 20.01 9.04
CA ASN A 58 35.44 18.72 9.27
C ASN A 58 34.46 17.61 9.68
N ARG A 59 33.16 17.83 9.53
CA ARG A 59 32.15 16.88 9.94
C ARG A 59 32.22 15.61 9.09
N LYS A 60 32.60 14.50 9.72
CA LYS A 60 32.49 13.15 9.13
C LYS A 60 31.06 12.64 9.32
N GLU A 61 30.57 11.91 8.31
CA GLU A 61 29.28 11.26 8.41
C GLU A 61 29.27 10.23 9.54
N SER A 62 28.27 10.29 10.39
CA SER A 62 28.09 9.33 11.46
C SER A 62 27.70 7.96 10.89
N LYS A 63 28.00 6.87 11.62
CA LYS A 63 27.56 5.50 11.26
C LYS A 63 26.06 5.45 10.95
N ARG A 64 25.26 6.18 11.72
CA ARG A 64 23.79 6.27 11.52
C ARG A 64 23.41 7.00 10.22
N GLU A 65 24.16 7.99 9.79
CA GLU A 65 23.93 8.67 8.51
C GLU A 65 24.27 7.75 7.34
N GLN A 66 25.37 7.01 7.42
CA GLN A 66 25.76 5.99 6.43
C GLN A 66 24.71 4.88 6.34
N GLU A 67 24.26 4.35 7.47
CA GLU A 67 23.19 3.36 7.54
C GLU A 67 21.87 3.91 6.93
N ASN A 68 21.52 5.16 7.25
CA ASN A 68 20.33 5.79 6.66
C ASN A 68 20.44 5.98 5.14
N LYS A 69 21.62 6.25 4.61
CA LYS A 69 21.85 6.31 3.15
C LYS A 69 21.56 4.95 2.50
N TYR A 70 22.11 3.89 3.07
CA TYR A 70 21.84 2.53 2.57
C TYR A 70 20.36 2.15 2.68
N ILE A 71 19.72 2.43 3.81
CA ILE A 71 18.29 2.16 3.97
C ILE A 71 17.45 2.96 2.97
N ARG A 72 17.80 4.20 2.66
CA ARG A 72 17.12 5.01 1.65
C ARG A 72 17.20 4.38 0.26
N SER A 73 18.36 3.85 -0.15
CA SER A 73 18.48 3.15 -1.44
C SER A 73 17.58 1.91 -1.50
N CYS A 74 17.56 1.10 -0.45
CA CYS A 74 16.66 -0.06 -0.36
C CYS A 74 15.17 0.35 -0.41
N ILE A 75 14.80 1.45 0.28
CA ILE A 75 13.43 1.97 0.24
C ILE A 75 13.05 2.42 -1.19
N LEU A 76 13.94 3.11 -1.91
CA LEU A 76 13.66 3.56 -3.27
C LEU A 76 13.50 2.38 -4.24
N GLU A 77 14.33 1.36 -4.12
CA GLU A 77 14.22 0.13 -4.92
C GLU A 77 12.88 -0.58 -4.68
N LEU A 78 12.53 -0.82 -3.41
CA LEU A 78 11.23 -1.40 -3.04
C LEU A 78 10.06 -0.53 -3.49
N TYR A 79 10.19 0.79 -3.37
CA TYR A 79 9.14 1.73 -3.75
C TYR A 79 8.89 1.71 -5.27
N ALA A 80 9.95 1.59 -6.07
CA ALA A 80 9.87 1.41 -7.51
C ALA A 80 9.27 0.05 -7.86
N LYS A 81 9.81 -1.05 -7.31
CA LYS A 81 9.36 -2.43 -7.54
C LYS A 81 7.87 -2.64 -7.22
N THR A 82 7.36 -1.94 -6.21
CA THR A 82 5.95 -2.07 -5.77
C THR A 82 5.03 -1.00 -6.36
N ASN A 83 5.48 -0.26 -7.38
CA ASN A 83 4.71 0.83 -8.00
C ASN A 83 4.12 1.82 -6.98
N LYS A 84 4.91 2.19 -5.97
CA LYS A 84 4.54 3.19 -4.95
C LYS A 84 3.36 2.78 -4.05
N ARG A 85 3.07 1.47 -3.91
CA ARG A 85 1.89 0.95 -3.17
C ARG A 85 2.12 0.72 -1.68
N LEU A 86 3.37 0.80 -1.18
CA LEU A 86 3.68 0.48 0.20
C LEU A 86 3.77 1.73 1.08
N GLY A 87 3.04 1.72 2.20
CA GLY A 87 3.25 2.64 3.31
C GLY A 87 4.36 2.16 4.26
N ALA A 88 4.70 2.98 5.27
CA ALA A 88 5.85 2.75 6.16
C ALA A 88 5.84 1.38 6.88
N ASP A 89 4.67 0.90 7.32
CA ASP A 89 4.56 -0.39 8.01
C ASP A 89 4.86 -1.58 7.07
N LYS A 90 4.28 -1.55 5.87
CA LYS A 90 4.55 -2.59 4.87
C LYS A 90 5.98 -2.50 4.32
N MET A 91 6.51 -1.29 4.17
CA MET A 91 7.90 -1.04 3.79
C MET A 91 8.87 -1.62 4.84
N LYS A 92 8.61 -1.41 6.15
CA LYS A 92 9.35 -2.05 7.24
C LYS A 92 9.40 -3.57 7.08
N THR A 93 8.24 -4.19 6.78
CA THR A 93 8.13 -5.66 6.60
C THR A 93 8.96 -6.13 5.41
N CYS A 94 8.92 -5.43 4.28
CA CYS A 94 9.74 -5.75 3.11
C CYS A 94 11.24 -5.56 3.39
N LEU A 95 11.64 -4.48 4.06
CA LEU A 95 13.03 -4.26 4.44
C LEU A 95 13.58 -5.39 5.32
N LYS A 96 12.77 -5.88 6.27
CA LYS A 96 13.16 -7.03 7.10
C LYS A 96 13.27 -8.31 6.27
N ARG A 97 12.30 -8.59 5.38
CA ARG A 97 12.24 -9.81 4.57
C ARG A 97 13.34 -9.85 3.52
N ASP A 98 13.49 -8.77 2.74
CA ASP A 98 14.29 -8.77 1.50
C ASP A 98 15.75 -8.35 1.74
N TYR A 99 15.99 -7.48 2.73
CA TYR A 99 17.31 -6.92 3.02
C TYR A 99 17.82 -7.25 4.43
N ARG A 100 17.05 -8.01 5.23
CA ARG A 100 17.35 -8.34 6.63
C ARG A 100 17.54 -7.10 7.53
N ILE A 101 16.97 -5.95 7.14
CA ILE A 101 17.06 -4.70 7.88
C ILE A 101 15.95 -4.64 8.93
N ASN A 102 16.33 -4.67 10.22
CA ASN A 102 15.39 -4.52 11.33
C ASN A 102 15.30 -3.03 11.75
N ILE A 103 14.20 -2.40 11.43
CA ILE A 103 13.98 -0.96 11.62
C ILE A 103 12.54 -0.69 12.09
N SER A 104 12.33 0.37 12.89
CA SER A 104 10.97 0.76 13.32
C SER A 104 10.21 1.45 12.18
N ALA A 105 8.88 1.26 12.14
CA ALA A 105 8.01 1.93 11.17
C ALA A 105 8.13 3.47 11.22
N GLY A 106 8.30 4.03 12.43
CA GLY A 106 8.52 5.47 12.61
C GLY A 106 9.83 5.97 11.99
N ARG A 107 10.92 5.17 12.01
CA ARG A 107 12.17 5.53 11.34
C ARG A 107 12.00 5.45 9.82
N VAL A 108 11.34 4.41 9.30
CA VAL A 108 11.00 4.28 7.88
C VAL A 108 10.17 5.47 7.41
N TYR A 109 9.12 5.84 8.15
CA TYR A 109 8.28 7.00 7.83
C TYR A 109 9.09 8.29 7.71
N ARG A 110 10.00 8.57 8.68
CA ARG A 110 10.87 9.76 8.64
C ARG A 110 11.80 9.76 7.43
N LEU A 111 12.37 8.58 7.07
CA LEU A 111 13.22 8.46 5.88
C LEU A 111 12.42 8.68 4.58
N MET A 112 11.24 8.08 4.46
CA MET A 112 10.35 8.30 3.31
C MET A 112 9.92 9.77 3.19
N LYS A 113 9.59 10.41 4.31
CA LYS A 113 9.26 11.85 4.35
C LYS A 113 10.44 12.73 3.93
N ALA A 114 11.64 12.44 4.41
CA ALA A 114 12.86 13.17 4.05
C ALA A 114 13.24 13.03 2.56
N MET A 115 12.80 11.96 1.89
CA MET A 115 12.94 11.75 0.45
C MET A 115 11.77 12.33 -0.36
N ASN A 116 10.84 13.04 0.27
CA ASN A 116 9.61 13.58 -0.36
C ASN A 116 8.79 12.52 -1.13
N LEU A 117 8.81 11.27 -0.67
CA LEU A 117 8.01 10.23 -1.31
C LEU A 117 6.52 10.51 -1.07
N PRO A 118 5.68 10.51 -2.14
CA PRO A 118 4.26 10.79 -2.02
C PRO A 118 3.59 9.81 -1.06
N LYS A 119 2.73 10.33 -0.18
CA LYS A 119 1.85 9.48 0.62
C LYS A 119 0.84 8.82 -0.29
N MET A 120 0.55 7.54 -0.04
CA MET A 120 -0.57 6.87 -0.69
C MET A 120 -1.87 7.50 -0.15
N SER A 121 -2.48 8.37 -0.94
CA SER A 121 -3.79 8.97 -0.63
C SER A 121 -4.88 8.23 -1.39
N THR A 122 -6.06 8.14 -0.79
CA THR A 122 -7.25 7.52 -1.39
C THR A 122 -8.42 8.46 -1.33
N VAL A 123 -9.22 8.49 -2.39
CA VAL A 123 -10.54 9.14 -2.39
C VAL A 123 -11.49 8.28 -1.54
N LYS A 124 -12.34 8.91 -0.72
CA LYS A 124 -13.32 8.18 0.10
C LYS A 124 -14.32 7.48 -0.82
N PRO A 125 -14.60 6.16 -0.66
CA PRO A 125 -15.55 5.45 -1.49
C PRO A 125 -16.98 5.85 -1.16
N PHE A 126 -17.87 5.81 -2.18
CA PHE A 126 -19.31 5.96 -2.03
C PHE A 126 -19.90 4.64 -1.47
N VAL A 127 -20.79 4.72 -0.49
CA VAL A 127 -21.37 3.55 0.19
C VAL A 127 -22.80 3.30 -0.31
N HIS A 128 -23.06 2.13 -0.92
CA HIS A 128 -24.40 1.66 -1.26
C HIS A 128 -24.94 0.71 -0.17
N LYS A 129 -26.24 0.86 0.16
CA LYS A 129 -26.99 -0.08 1.03
C LYS A 129 -27.83 -1.01 0.15
N SER A 130 -27.68 -2.33 0.31
CA SER A 130 -28.48 -3.35 -0.40
C SER A 130 -29.49 -4.05 0.54
N LYS A 131 -30.61 -4.56 -0.02
CA LYS A 131 -31.67 -5.33 0.67
C LYS A 131 -31.37 -6.84 0.58
N THR A 132 -31.68 -7.60 1.62
CA THR A 132 -31.31 -9.02 1.81
C THR A 132 -32.51 -9.98 1.86
N ALA A 133 -32.27 -11.26 1.51
CA ALA A 133 -33.23 -12.38 1.47
C ALA A 133 -33.43 -13.12 2.83
N SER A 134 -34.39 -14.05 2.93
CA SER A 134 -34.89 -14.72 4.14
C SER A 134 -33.89 -15.65 4.86
N ASP A 135 -34.08 -15.83 6.18
CA ASP A 135 -33.07 -16.30 7.16
C ASP A 135 -32.90 -17.82 7.32
N GLU A 136 -33.91 -18.65 6.97
CA GLU A 136 -33.97 -20.07 7.40
C GLU A 136 -33.02 -21.03 6.65
N GLU A 137 -32.63 -20.69 5.44
CA GLU A 137 -31.79 -21.57 4.60
C GLU A 137 -30.29 -21.19 4.56
N CYS A 138 -29.90 -20.09 5.21
CA CYS A 138 -28.55 -19.55 5.13
C CYS A 138 -27.77 -19.79 6.44
N LYS A 139 -27.14 -20.96 6.57
CA LYS A 139 -26.36 -21.30 7.77
C LYS A 139 -24.95 -20.70 7.72
N ASN A 140 -24.48 -20.12 8.83
CA ASN A 140 -23.09 -19.69 8.97
C ASN A 140 -22.25 -20.84 9.52
N ILE A 141 -21.64 -21.62 8.61
CA ILE A 141 -20.78 -22.75 8.96
C ILE A 141 -19.38 -22.28 9.31
N LEU A 142 -18.90 -21.21 8.66
CA LEU A 142 -17.55 -20.66 8.88
C LEU A 142 -17.39 -20.11 10.30
N SER A 143 -18.45 -19.44 10.84
CA SER A 143 -18.46 -18.89 12.21
C SER A 143 -17.17 -18.14 12.58
N GLN A 144 -16.69 -17.28 11.69
CA GLN A 144 -15.47 -16.46 11.86
C GLN A 144 -14.16 -17.27 12.06
N LYS A 145 -14.16 -18.57 11.77
CA LYS A 145 -12.95 -19.41 11.84
C LYS A 145 -12.07 -19.19 10.60
N PHE A 146 -11.40 -18.03 10.54
CA PHE A 146 -10.65 -17.59 9.36
C PHE A 146 -9.27 -18.26 9.20
N ASN A 147 -8.86 -19.17 10.05
CA ASN A 147 -7.55 -19.81 10.03
C ASN A 147 -7.65 -21.33 9.82
N PRO A 148 -8.00 -21.79 8.60
CA PRO A 148 -8.00 -23.22 8.30
C PRO A 148 -6.58 -23.79 8.34
N SER A 149 -6.45 -25.07 8.67
CA SER A 149 -5.15 -25.74 8.85
C SER A 149 -4.46 -26.13 7.52
N LYS A 150 -5.19 -26.13 6.41
CA LYS A 150 -4.69 -26.56 5.07
C LYS A 150 -5.31 -25.72 3.96
N PRO A 151 -4.62 -25.58 2.82
CA PRO A 151 -5.22 -24.94 1.64
C PRO A 151 -6.45 -25.71 1.14
N ASN A 152 -7.32 -25.00 0.43
CA ASN A 152 -8.55 -25.54 -0.16
C ASN A 152 -9.53 -26.17 0.85
N LYS A 153 -9.53 -25.69 2.10
CA LYS A 153 -10.56 -26.05 3.10
C LYS A 153 -11.68 -25.03 3.16
N VAL A 154 -11.35 -23.76 3.01
CA VAL A 154 -12.32 -22.66 3.07
C VAL A 154 -11.97 -21.66 1.97
N TRP A 155 -12.92 -21.41 1.10
CA TRP A 155 -12.89 -20.32 0.13
C TRP A 155 -13.93 -19.27 0.49
N VAL A 156 -13.55 -18.00 0.44
CA VAL A 156 -14.48 -16.89 0.64
C VAL A 156 -14.66 -16.13 -0.67
N CYS A 157 -15.88 -15.75 -0.96
CA CYS A 157 -16.24 -15.08 -2.21
C CYS A 157 -17.10 -13.86 -1.92
N ASP A 158 -16.92 -12.82 -2.71
CA ASP A 158 -17.75 -11.63 -2.65
C ASP A 158 -17.63 -10.80 -3.94
N PHE A 159 -18.56 -9.87 -4.11
CA PHE A 159 -18.57 -8.92 -5.21
C PHE A 159 -18.13 -7.53 -4.74
N THR A 160 -17.46 -6.81 -5.62
CA THR A 160 -17.27 -5.38 -5.46
C THR A 160 -17.54 -4.66 -6.77
N TYR A 161 -17.95 -3.40 -6.69
CA TYR A 161 -18.11 -2.55 -7.87
C TYR A 161 -16.96 -1.58 -7.99
N ILE A 162 -16.57 -1.33 -9.24
CA ILE A 162 -15.49 -0.43 -9.62
C ILE A 162 -16.04 0.55 -10.65
N ARG A 163 -15.85 1.83 -10.43
CA ARG A 163 -16.21 2.87 -11.41
C ARG A 163 -15.04 3.12 -12.34
N ALA A 164 -15.23 2.89 -13.63
CA ALA A 164 -14.27 3.16 -14.67
C ALA A 164 -14.97 3.55 -15.98
N ALA A 165 -14.37 4.36 -16.84
CA ALA A 165 -14.93 4.79 -18.11
C ALA A 165 -16.38 5.33 -18.01
N GLY A 166 -16.69 6.06 -16.94
CA GLY A 166 -18.01 6.66 -16.70
C GLY A 166 -19.11 5.68 -16.24
N ARG A 167 -18.82 4.38 -16.08
CA ARG A 167 -19.80 3.34 -15.68
C ARG A 167 -19.30 2.48 -14.53
N PHE A 168 -20.15 1.61 -14.00
CA PHE A 168 -19.79 0.61 -13.01
C PHE A 168 -19.46 -0.72 -13.68
N TYR A 169 -18.41 -1.35 -13.20
CA TYR A 169 -18.05 -2.74 -13.45
C TYR A 169 -18.06 -3.52 -12.15
N TYR A 170 -18.28 -4.81 -12.24
CA TYR A 170 -18.42 -5.72 -11.10
C TYR A 170 -17.31 -6.73 -11.11
N LEU A 171 -16.58 -6.83 -10.01
CA LEU A 171 -15.53 -7.80 -9.79
C LEU A 171 -16.03 -8.84 -8.80
N CYS A 172 -16.10 -10.10 -9.22
CA CYS A 172 -16.23 -11.24 -8.33
C CYS A 172 -14.83 -11.78 -8.04
N ALA A 173 -14.53 -12.08 -6.77
CA ALA A 173 -13.23 -12.63 -6.39
C ALA A 173 -13.38 -13.73 -5.35
N ILE A 174 -12.49 -14.74 -5.41
CA ILE A 174 -12.43 -15.86 -4.48
C ILE A 174 -11.05 -15.90 -3.84
N ILE A 175 -11.01 -15.96 -2.51
CA ILE A 175 -9.79 -16.06 -1.71
C ILE A 175 -9.77 -17.40 -0.96
N ASP A 176 -8.63 -18.09 -1.02
CA ASP A 176 -8.33 -19.21 -0.13
C ASP A 176 -7.90 -18.69 1.24
N LEU A 177 -8.65 -19.01 2.29
CA LEU A 177 -8.39 -18.50 3.64
C LEU A 177 -7.07 -18.97 4.24
N PHE A 178 -6.54 -20.12 3.83
CA PHE A 178 -5.25 -20.59 4.34
C PHE A 178 -4.09 -19.71 3.84
N SER A 179 -4.03 -19.51 2.54
CA SER A 179 -2.93 -18.76 1.91
C SER A 179 -3.16 -17.26 1.80
N ARG A 180 -4.41 -16.80 1.98
CA ARG A 180 -4.86 -15.43 1.67
C ARG A 180 -4.69 -15.03 0.19
N LYS A 181 -4.40 -15.98 -0.69
CA LYS A 181 -4.28 -15.73 -2.14
C LYS A 181 -5.65 -15.60 -2.78
N VAL A 182 -5.79 -14.64 -3.68
CA VAL A 182 -6.90 -14.61 -4.63
C VAL A 182 -6.68 -15.72 -5.63
N ILE A 183 -7.52 -16.75 -5.59
CA ILE A 183 -7.39 -17.97 -6.42
C ILE A 183 -8.16 -17.86 -7.72
N ALA A 184 -9.18 -17.00 -7.76
CA ALA A 184 -9.91 -16.67 -8.98
C ALA A 184 -10.54 -15.28 -8.84
N TYR A 185 -10.72 -14.62 -9.97
CA TYR A 185 -11.50 -13.38 -10.05
C TYR A 185 -11.97 -13.17 -11.48
N LYS A 186 -13.11 -12.50 -11.65
CA LYS A 186 -13.67 -12.15 -12.95
C LYS A 186 -14.30 -10.79 -12.91
N LEU A 187 -13.99 -9.98 -13.92
CA LEU A 187 -14.57 -8.65 -14.11
C LEU A 187 -15.73 -8.74 -15.11
N SER A 188 -16.84 -8.05 -14.85
CA SER A 188 -18.00 -8.01 -15.74
C SER A 188 -18.67 -6.62 -15.73
N ASN A 189 -19.44 -6.33 -16.77
CA ASN A 189 -20.32 -5.18 -16.83
C ASN A 189 -21.70 -5.44 -16.17
N LYS A 190 -21.95 -6.67 -15.73
CA LYS A 190 -23.19 -7.09 -15.06
C LYS A 190 -22.87 -7.86 -13.79
N ILE A 191 -23.71 -7.70 -12.76
CA ILE A 191 -23.66 -8.50 -11.54
C ILE A 191 -24.79 -9.51 -11.57
N ASP A 192 -24.47 -10.76 -11.85
CA ASP A 192 -25.42 -11.85 -11.97
C ASP A 192 -24.87 -13.16 -11.39
N THR A 193 -25.71 -14.19 -11.34
CA THR A 193 -25.33 -15.54 -10.87
C THR A 193 -24.26 -16.17 -11.78
N GLN A 194 -24.29 -15.87 -13.08
CA GLN A 194 -23.34 -16.43 -14.03
C GLN A 194 -21.92 -15.95 -13.74
N LEU A 195 -21.74 -14.67 -13.34
CA LEU A 195 -20.43 -14.14 -12.95
C LEU A 195 -19.86 -14.92 -11.74
N ALA A 196 -20.71 -15.26 -10.76
CA ALA A 196 -20.29 -16.08 -9.63
C ALA A 196 -19.88 -17.51 -10.08
N VAL A 197 -20.72 -18.16 -10.87
CA VAL A 197 -20.45 -19.53 -11.44
C VAL A 197 -19.13 -19.53 -12.21
N ASP A 198 -18.93 -18.57 -13.10
CA ASP A 198 -17.71 -18.46 -13.91
C ASP A 198 -16.45 -18.26 -13.05
N THR A 199 -16.59 -17.50 -11.95
CA THR A 199 -15.46 -17.27 -11.02
C THR A 199 -15.14 -18.54 -10.25
N VAL A 200 -16.15 -19.34 -9.84
CA VAL A 200 -15.94 -20.64 -9.20
C VAL A 200 -15.29 -21.62 -10.20
N ASN A 201 -15.74 -21.64 -11.47
CA ASN A 201 -15.09 -22.47 -12.51
C ASN A 201 -13.59 -22.17 -12.61
N MET A 202 -13.23 -20.90 -12.66
CA MET A 202 -11.83 -20.47 -12.67
C MET A 202 -11.08 -20.95 -11.42
N ALA A 203 -11.69 -20.86 -10.22
CA ALA A 203 -11.07 -21.32 -8.99
C ALA A 203 -10.82 -22.83 -8.99
N VAL A 204 -11.80 -23.61 -9.46
CA VAL A 204 -11.68 -25.08 -9.61
C VAL A 204 -10.59 -25.43 -10.62
N ALA A 205 -10.54 -24.74 -11.76
CA ALA A 205 -9.49 -24.93 -12.77
C ALA A 205 -8.09 -24.65 -12.20
N ASN A 206 -7.95 -23.58 -11.42
CA ASN A 206 -6.67 -23.18 -10.83
C ASN A 206 -6.22 -24.07 -9.66
N ARG A 207 -7.15 -24.74 -8.96
CA ARG A 207 -6.87 -25.51 -7.73
C ARG A 207 -7.10 -27.01 -7.84
N GLY A 208 -7.70 -27.49 -8.93
CA GLY A 208 -8.12 -28.86 -9.11
C GLY A 208 -9.41 -29.20 -8.35
N LYS A 209 -9.64 -30.48 -8.06
CA LYS A 209 -10.83 -30.95 -7.34
C LYS A 209 -10.93 -30.30 -5.95
N SER A 210 -12.09 -29.72 -5.67
CA SER A 210 -12.34 -28.93 -4.45
C SER A 210 -13.44 -29.54 -3.58
N THR A 211 -13.54 -30.87 -3.57
CA THR A 211 -14.55 -31.62 -2.80
C THR A 211 -14.44 -31.31 -1.30
N GLY A 212 -15.57 -30.97 -0.67
CA GLY A 212 -15.67 -30.67 0.75
C GLY A 212 -15.13 -29.29 1.17
N VAL A 213 -14.84 -28.41 0.19
CA VAL A 213 -14.51 -27.01 0.49
C VAL A 213 -15.72 -26.29 1.05
N ILE A 214 -15.53 -25.58 2.17
CA ILE A 214 -16.53 -24.63 2.68
C ILE A 214 -16.43 -23.37 1.81
N PHE A 215 -17.51 -23.09 1.04
CA PHE A 215 -17.62 -21.91 0.20
C PHE A 215 -18.47 -20.84 0.92
N HIS A 216 -17.81 -19.81 1.45
CA HIS A 216 -18.45 -18.78 2.27
C HIS A 216 -18.70 -17.49 1.48
N THR A 217 -19.93 -16.98 1.58
CA THR A 217 -20.37 -15.75 0.90
C THR A 217 -21.22 -14.89 1.82
N ASP A 218 -21.52 -13.66 1.37
CA ASP A 218 -22.65 -12.92 1.91
C ASP A 218 -24.00 -13.54 1.45
N ARG A 219 -25.12 -12.90 1.83
CA ARG A 219 -26.46 -13.31 1.42
C ARG A 219 -26.97 -12.57 0.17
N GLY A 220 -26.08 -12.23 -0.74
CA GLY A 220 -26.45 -11.63 -2.02
C GLY A 220 -27.35 -12.57 -2.83
N CYS A 221 -28.30 -11.99 -3.60
CA CYS A 221 -29.26 -12.77 -4.40
C CYS A 221 -28.58 -13.70 -5.41
N GLN A 222 -27.37 -13.37 -5.88
CA GLN A 222 -26.56 -14.19 -6.77
C GLN A 222 -26.14 -15.49 -6.09
N PHE A 223 -25.72 -15.44 -4.82
CA PHE A 223 -25.25 -16.58 -4.05
C PHE A 223 -26.39 -17.41 -3.44
N THR A 224 -27.56 -16.79 -3.18
CA THR A 224 -28.72 -17.47 -2.62
C THR A 224 -29.62 -18.10 -3.71
N SER A 225 -29.33 -17.87 -5.00
CA SER A 225 -30.10 -18.43 -6.12
C SER A 225 -30.02 -19.95 -6.13
N SER A 226 -31.11 -20.62 -6.49
CA SER A 226 -31.19 -22.08 -6.62
C SER A 226 -30.19 -22.62 -7.68
N VAL A 227 -29.89 -21.82 -8.70
CA VAL A 227 -28.90 -22.17 -9.73
C VAL A 227 -27.51 -22.26 -9.13
N PHE A 228 -27.09 -21.26 -8.36
CA PHE A 228 -25.78 -21.24 -7.74
C PHE A 228 -25.61 -22.32 -6.66
N ARG A 229 -26.67 -22.53 -5.84
CA ARG A 229 -26.67 -23.60 -4.82
C ARG A 229 -26.48 -24.97 -5.45
N ARG A 230 -27.30 -25.33 -6.44
CA ARG A 230 -27.16 -26.61 -7.19
C ARG A 230 -25.81 -26.75 -7.85
N TYR A 231 -25.25 -25.64 -8.34
CA TYR A 231 -23.94 -25.67 -8.95
C TYR A 231 -22.84 -26.01 -7.93
N LEU A 232 -22.87 -25.45 -6.72
CA LEU A 232 -21.92 -25.80 -5.64
C LEU A 232 -22.11 -27.23 -5.13
N ASP A 233 -23.37 -27.69 -5.03
CA ASP A 233 -23.69 -29.08 -4.67
C ASP A 233 -23.09 -30.08 -5.66
N ASN A 234 -23.19 -29.81 -6.97
CA ASN A 234 -22.58 -30.63 -8.02
C ASN A 234 -21.04 -30.69 -7.90
N LEU A 235 -20.42 -29.68 -7.34
CA LEU A 235 -18.99 -29.65 -7.06
C LEU A 235 -18.63 -30.29 -5.69
N ASN A 236 -19.61 -30.79 -4.97
CA ASN A 236 -19.48 -31.28 -3.58
C ASN A 236 -18.85 -30.24 -2.65
N MET A 237 -19.20 -28.95 -2.81
CA MET A 237 -18.82 -27.86 -1.93
C MET A 237 -19.90 -27.62 -0.88
N ILE A 238 -19.50 -27.18 0.30
CA ILE A 238 -20.40 -26.87 1.42
C ILE A 238 -20.63 -25.37 1.47
N GLN A 239 -21.84 -24.92 1.12
CA GLN A 239 -22.14 -23.49 1.14
C GLN A 239 -22.32 -22.98 2.58
N SER A 240 -21.70 -21.84 2.87
CA SER A 240 -21.78 -21.13 4.14
C SER A 240 -22.10 -19.65 3.89
N PHE A 241 -22.90 -19.04 4.75
CA PHE A 241 -23.32 -17.64 4.60
C PHE A 241 -22.97 -16.80 5.82
N SER A 242 -22.64 -15.55 5.60
CA SER A 242 -22.55 -14.57 6.69
C SER A 242 -23.89 -14.44 7.42
N ALA A 243 -23.87 -14.31 8.74
CA ALA A 243 -25.06 -14.04 9.52
C ALA A 243 -25.61 -12.64 9.19
N LYS A 244 -26.94 -12.48 9.29
CA LYS A 244 -27.59 -11.20 9.00
C LYS A 244 -27.12 -10.12 9.99
N GLY A 245 -26.63 -8.99 9.46
CA GLY A 245 -26.14 -7.89 10.28
C GLY A 245 -24.73 -8.11 10.87
N HIS A 246 -24.03 -9.17 10.49
CA HIS A 246 -22.67 -9.46 10.93
C HIS A 246 -21.63 -9.26 9.78
N PRO A 247 -21.23 -8.01 9.48
CA PRO A 247 -20.29 -7.73 8.40
C PRO A 247 -18.94 -8.42 8.60
N TYR A 248 -18.52 -8.64 9.84
CA TYR A 248 -17.24 -9.29 10.16
C TYR A 248 -17.13 -10.76 9.70
N ASP A 249 -18.25 -11.40 9.35
CA ASP A 249 -18.24 -12.78 8.87
C ASP A 249 -17.54 -12.93 7.51
N ASN A 250 -17.47 -11.85 6.70
CA ASN A 250 -16.71 -11.79 5.45
C ASN A 250 -15.54 -10.78 5.49
N ALA A 251 -14.99 -10.55 6.66
CA ALA A 251 -13.95 -9.53 6.91
C ALA A 251 -12.71 -9.67 6.00
N VAL A 252 -12.37 -10.89 5.58
CA VAL A 252 -11.22 -11.13 4.69
C VAL A 252 -11.46 -10.55 3.31
N MET A 253 -12.66 -10.74 2.73
CA MET A 253 -13.03 -10.16 1.44
C MET A 253 -13.14 -8.64 1.52
N GLU A 254 -13.78 -8.11 2.58
CA GLU A 254 -13.83 -6.67 2.81
C GLU A 254 -12.43 -6.04 2.90
N CYS A 255 -11.52 -6.70 3.62
CA CYS A 255 -10.13 -6.27 3.73
C CYS A 255 -9.42 -6.29 2.37
N PHE A 256 -9.59 -7.35 1.59
CA PHE A 256 -9.04 -7.44 0.24
C PHE A 256 -9.54 -6.32 -0.67
N PHE A 257 -10.86 -6.12 -0.75
CA PHE A 257 -11.43 -5.07 -1.60
C PHE A 257 -11.04 -3.65 -1.14
N LYS A 258 -10.92 -3.44 0.16
CA LYS A 258 -10.38 -2.19 0.70
C LYS A 258 -8.96 -1.93 0.20
N TYR A 259 -8.09 -2.95 0.21
CA TYR A 259 -6.73 -2.81 -0.30
C TYR A 259 -6.69 -2.67 -1.82
N LEU A 260 -7.44 -3.49 -2.56
CA LEU A 260 -7.56 -3.37 -4.02
C LEU A 260 -7.95 -1.94 -4.43
N LYS A 261 -9.02 -1.41 -3.81
CA LYS A 261 -9.47 -0.04 -4.08
C LYS A 261 -8.41 1.00 -3.69
N LYS A 262 -7.79 0.83 -2.55
CA LYS A 262 -6.79 1.78 -2.03
C LYS A 262 -5.46 1.73 -2.78
N GLU A 263 -5.00 0.54 -3.13
CA GLU A 263 -3.66 0.31 -3.65
C GLU A 263 -3.60 0.32 -5.18
N GLU A 264 -4.76 0.16 -5.86
CA GLU A 264 -4.85 0.20 -7.33
C GLU A 264 -5.98 1.10 -7.83
N VAL A 265 -7.25 0.73 -7.61
CA VAL A 265 -8.40 1.29 -8.31
C VAL A 265 -8.56 2.80 -8.12
N ASN A 266 -8.41 3.31 -6.88
CA ASN A 266 -8.61 4.72 -6.56
C ASN A 266 -7.34 5.58 -6.78
N ARG A 267 -6.32 5.04 -7.44
CA ARG A 267 -5.06 5.75 -7.68
C ARG A 267 -4.97 6.37 -9.07
N LYS A 268 -5.77 5.90 -9.99
CA LYS A 268 -5.80 6.37 -11.38
C LYS A 268 -7.21 6.20 -11.97
N SER A 269 -7.46 6.86 -13.06
CA SER A 269 -8.66 6.67 -13.87
C SER A 269 -8.40 5.64 -14.96
N TYR A 270 -9.43 4.90 -15.35
CA TYR A 270 -9.37 3.90 -16.41
C TYR A 270 -10.30 4.33 -17.54
N SER A 271 -9.80 4.30 -18.77
CA SER A 271 -10.53 4.75 -19.96
C SER A 271 -11.39 3.65 -20.58
N SER A 272 -11.09 2.37 -20.30
CA SER A 272 -11.79 1.21 -20.87
C SER A 272 -11.90 0.04 -19.90
N PHE A 273 -12.75 -0.94 -20.28
CA PHE A 273 -12.84 -2.23 -19.61
C PHE A 273 -11.52 -2.99 -19.63
N ASP A 274 -10.87 -3.01 -20.79
CA ASP A 274 -9.62 -3.77 -20.99
C ASP A 274 -8.47 -3.18 -20.17
N GLU A 275 -8.35 -1.87 -20.11
CA GLU A 275 -7.36 -1.19 -19.27
C GLU A 275 -7.56 -1.54 -17.78
N LEU A 276 -8.82 -1.50 -17.32
CA LEU A 276 -9.14 -1.91 -15.95
C LEU A 276 -8.82 -3.40 -15.72
N ASN A 277 -9.16 -4.27 -16.67
CA ASN A 277 -8.92 -5.71 -16.54
C ASN A 277 -7.42 -6.04 -16.48
N VAL A 278 -6.60 -5.40 -17.32
CA VAL A 278 -5.14 -5.52 -17.28
C VAL A 278 -4.57 -5.02 -15.94
N ALA A 279 -5.07 -3.89 -15.44
CA ALA A 279 -4.63 -3.34 -14.17
C ALA A 279 -4.98 -4.25 -12.99
N LEU A 280 -6.18 -4.86 -12.99
CA LEU A 280 -6.58 -5.85 -12.00
C LEU A 280 -5.71 -7.11 -12.06
N PHE A 281 -5.39 -7.59 -13.27
CA PHE A 281 -4.47 -8.71 -13.45
C PHE A 281 -3.10 -8.42 -12.86
N GLN A 282 -2.51 -7.28 -13.19
CA GLN A 282 -1.19 -6.86 -12.67
C GLN A 282 -1.21 -6.67 -11.15
N TYR A 283 -2.30 -6.11 -10.61
CA TYR A 283 -2.42 -5.93 -9.17
C TYR A 283 -2.59 -7.27 -8.46
N ILE A 284 -3.53 -8.11 -8.88
CA ILE A 284 -3.86 -9.35 -8.15
C ILE A 284 -2.73 -10.38 -8.29
N ASN A 285 -2.30 -10.69 -9.51
CA ASN A 285 -1.29 -11.73 -9.73
C ASN A 285 0.13 -11.21 -9.53
N GLY A 286 0.44 -10.03 -10.05
CA GLY A 286 1.79 -9.46 -10.00
C GLY A 286 2.16 -8.86 -8.64
N PHE A 287 1.19 -8.32 -7.89
CA PHE A 287 1.49 -7.65 -6.64
C PHE A 287 0.84 -8.32 -5.42
N TYR A 288 -0.49 -8.46 -5.37
CA TYR A 288 -1.20 -8.94 -4.19
C TYR A 288 -0.79 -10.37 -3.82
N ASN A 289 -0.79 -11.29 -4.78
CA ASN A 289 -0.47 -12.70 -4.58
C ASN A 289 1.04 -12.99 -4.51
N SER A 290 1.91 -12.09 -5.03
CA SER A 290 3.32 -12.43 -5.24
C SER A 290 4.30 -11.55 -4.46
N LEU A 291 3.96 -10.27 -4.21
CA LEU A 291 4.87 -9.30 -3.62
C LEU A 291 4.35 -8.65 -2.33
N ARG A 292 3.03 -8.56 -2.20
CA ARG A 292 2.41 -7.85 -1.09
C ARG A 292 2.61 -8.61 0.23
N PRO A 293 3.22 -8.00 1.27
CA PRO A 293 3.36 -8.67 2.55
C PRO A 293 2.00 -8.80 3.27
N HIS A 294 1.63 -10.01 3.65
CA HIS A 294 0.45 -10.32 4.43
C HIS A 294 0.81 -10.59 5.89
N SER A 295 0.16 -9.89 6.83
CA SER A 295 0.41 -10.09 8.27
C SER A 295 0.06 -11.50 8.72
N HIS A 296 -0.97 -12.11 8.10
CA HIS A 296 -1.37 -13.49 8.34
C HIS A 296 -0.27 -14.51 7.97
N ASN A 297 0.49 -14.24 6.93
CA ASN A 297 1.55 -15.11 6.43
C ASN A 297 2.94 -14.68 6.95
N ASN A 298 3.04 -14.10 8.13
CA ASN A 298 4.30 -13.62 8.71
C ASN A 298 5.09 -12.67 7.78
N GLY A 299 4.38 -11.89 6.96
CA GLY A 299 4.97 -10.95 6.01
C GLY A 299 5.33 -11.57 4.65
N LEU A 300 5.05 -12.84 4.41
CA LEU A 300 5.10 -13.45 3.09
C LEU A 300 3.86 -13.08 2.26
N SER A 301 3.94 -13.23 0.95
CA SER A 301 2.83 -13.03 0.01
C SER A 301 2.04 -14.34 -0.17
#